data_b363ff252e2065d8cd2a06aa542b3ab8
#
_entry.id   b363ff252e2065d8cd2a06aa542b3ab8
#
_cell.length_a   1.000
_cell.length_b   1.000
_cell.length_c   1.000
_cell.angle_alpha   90.00
_cell.angle_beta   90.00
_cell.angle_gamma   90.00
#
_symmetry.space_group_name_H-M   'P 1'
#
loop_
_entity.id
_entity.type
_entity.pdbx_description
1 polymer ?
#
loop_
_entity_poly.entity_id
_entity_poly.type
_entity_poly.pdbx_seq_one_letter_code
_entity_poly.pdbx_strand_id
1 'polypeptide(L)'
;MDKRLGDKIRELREKKDMSLRELAKKLDGGSAAHLSDIEFGRRLPSESLLRQLAEKLGVGYEELEVLDARAPIETLKRRSEQNQVFGYALRRMVENDIKPDELLKFIEGRESGDTKREGKK
;
A
#
# COMPACT_ATOMS: atom_id res chain seq x y z
N MET A 1 -10.37 9.08 2.11
CA MET A 1 -9.68 7.83 2.29
C MET A 1 -8.43 7.74 1.50
N ASP A 2 -8.53 7.78 0.18
CA ASP A 2 -7.33 7.70 -0.64
C ASP A 2 -6.74 9.07 -0.91
N LYS A 3 -7.31 10.11 -0.32
CA LYS A 3 -6.81 11.46 -0.44
C LYS A 3 -5.37 11.58 0.05
N ARG A 4 -5.04 10.89 1.16
CA ARG A 4 -3.67 10.99 1.69
C ARG A 4 -2.63 10.49 0.69
N LEU A 5 -2.92 9.38 0.00
CA LEU A 5 -2.02 8.87 -1.03
C LEU A 5 -1.97 9.85 -2.20
N GLY A 6 -3.12 10.30 -2.67
CA GLY A 6 -3.20 11.25 -3.76
C GLY A 6 -2.51 12.57 -3.45
N ASP A 7 -2.72 13.06 -2.23
CA ASP A 7 -2.07 14.29 -1.78
C ASP A 7 -0.55 14.16 -1.77
N LYS A 8 -0.05 13.00 -1.32
CA LYS A 8 1.39 12.76 -1.27
C LYS A 8 1.97 12.71 -2.68
N ILE A 9 1.29 12.03 -3.60
CA ILE A 9 1.73 11.96 -4.98
C ILE A 9 1.80 13.35 -5.60
N ARG A 10 0.75 14.15 -5.37
CA ARG A 10 0.72 15.51 -5.89
C ARG A 10 1.84 16.35 -5.31
N GLU A 11 2.06 16.27 -4.01
CA GLU A 11 3.13 17.00 -3.33
C GLU A 11 4.50 16.67 -3.94
N LEU A 12 4.77 15.39 -4.12
CA LEU A 12 6.04 14.94 -4.69
C LEU A 12 6.20 15.40 -6.14
N ARG A 13 5.11 15.35 -6.90
CA ARG A 13 5.12 15.81 -8.29
C ARG A 13 5.43 17.30 -8.36
N GLU A 14 4.77 18.08 -7.54
CA GLU A 14 4.95 19.54 -7.52
C GLU A 14 6.35 19.92 -7.06
N LYS A 15 6.93 19.17 -6.14
CA LYS A 15 8.30 19.39 -5.71
C LYS A 15 9.30 19.22 -6.85
N LYS A 16 8.98 18.40 -7.82
CA LYS A 16 9.84 18.17 -8.98
C LYS A 16 9.45 19.07 -10.15
N ASP A 17 8.56 20.02 -9.94
CA ASP A 17 8.07 20.95 -10.96
C ASP A 17 7.54 20.24 -12.19
N MET A 18 6.88 19.10 -11.98
CA MET A 18 6.29 18.34 -13.08
C MET A 18 4.80 18.59 -13.19
N SER A 19 4.32 18.76 -14.42
CA SER A 19 2.88 18.76 -14.68
C SER A 19 2.38 17.31 -14.68
N LEU A 20 1.06 17.15 -14.60
CA LEU A 20 0.46 15.81 -14.73
C LEU A 20 0.86 15.14 -16.05
N ARG A 21 0.90 15.94 -17.09
CA ARG A 21 1.25 15.46 -18.42
C ARG A 21 2.70 14.98 -18.47
N GLU A 22 3.59 15.73 -17.85
CA GLU A 22 5.01 15.37 -17.80
C GLU A 22 5.23 14.08 -17.04
N LEU A 23 4.56 13.96 -15.89
CA LEU A 23 4.67 12.73 -15.11
C LEU A 23 4.10 11.55 -15.88
N ALA A 24 2.94 11.73 -16.52
CA ALA A 24 2.31 10.66 -17.29
C ALA A 24 3.23 10.12 -18.38
N LYS A 25 4.01 10.98 -19.01
CA LYS A 25 4.95 10.55 -20.05
C LYS A 25 6.04 9.64 -19.53
N LYS A 26 6.34 9.70 -18.25
CA LYS A 26 7.37 8.88 -17.62
C LYS A 26 6.85 7.54 -17.15
N LEU A 27 5.55 7.32 -17.24
CA LEU A 27 4.90 6.11 -16.72
C LEU A 27 4.35 5.27 -17.86
N ASP A 28 4.35 3.96 -17.65
CA ASP A 28 3.72 3.03 -18.59
C ASP A 28 2.26 2.85 -18.18
N GLY A 29 1.34 3.14 -19.10
CA GLY A 29 -0.07 2.90 -18.88
C GLY A 29 -0.80 3.96 -18.07
N GLY A 30 -0.15 5.09 -17.80
CA GLY A 30 -0.80 6.20 -17.12
C GLY A 30 -1.10 7.33 -18.08
N SER A 31 -2.19 8.03 -17.86
CA SER A 31 -2.52 9.25 -18.58
C SER A 31 -2.62 10.39 -17.57
N ALA A 32 -2.56 11.62 -18.07
CA ALA A 32 -2.73 12.78 -17.20
C ALA A 32 -4.09 12.74 -16.49
N ALA A 33 -5.13 12.33 -17.21
CA ALA A 33 -6.47 12.22 -16.62
C ALA A 33 -6.52 11.17 -15.53
N HIS A 34 -5.87 10.02 -15.75
CA HIS A 34 -5.82 8.95 -14.77
C HIS A 34 -5.06 9.40 -13.51
N LEU A 35 -3.92 10.08 -13.72
CA LEU A 35 -3.14 10.60 -12.61
C LEU A 35 -3.92 11.65 -11.81
N SER A 36 -4.68 12.50 -12.51
CA SER A 36 -5.53 13.48 -11.85
C SER A 36 -6.55 12.78 -10.96
N ASP A 37 -7.17 11.72 -11.45
CA ASP A 37 -8.13 10.95 -10.67
C ASP A 37 -7.49 10.35 -9.42
N ILE A 38 -6.26 9.87 -9.56
CA ILE A 38 -5.53 9.30 -8.42
C ILE A 38 -5.22 10.39 -7.39
N GLU A 39 -4.75 11.55 -7.85
CA GLU A 39 -4.42 12.65 -6.93
C GLU A 39 -5.65 13.16 -6.18
N PHE A 40 -6.81 13.15 -6.82
CA PHE A 40 -8.04 13.58 -6.15
C PHE A 40 -8.75 12.47 -5.38
N GLY A 41 -8.18 11.26 -5.39
CA GLY A 41 -8.76 10.14 -4.65
C GLY A 41 -9.94 9.48 -5.31
N ARG A 42 -10.17 9.74 -6.58
CA ARG A 42 -11.26 9.11 -7.33
C ARG A 42 -10.93 7.71 -7.81
N ARG A 43 -9.64 7.43 -7.99
CA ARG A 43 -9.15 6.14 -8.43
C ARG A 43 -7.91 5.77 -7.64
N LEU A 44 -7.67 4.46 -7.56
CA LEU A 44 -6.48 3.94 -6.89
C LEU A 44 -5.54 3.38 -7.95
N PRO A 45 -4.23 3.59 -7.80
CA PRO A 45 -3.27 3.06 -8.75
C PRO A 45 -3.12 1.55 -8.58
N SER A 46 -2.80 0.84 -9.67
CA SER A 46 -2.41 -0.56 -9.58
C SER A 46 -1.07 -0.63 -8.84
N GLU A 47 -0.71 -1.82 -8.37
CA GLU A 47 0.59 -2.01 -7.72
C GLU A 47 1.73 -1.60 -8.65
N SER A 48 1.65 -2.01 -9.91
CA SER A 48 2.65 -1.68 -10.91
C SER A 48 2.81 -0.17 -11.07
N LEU A 49 1.69 0.54 -11.19
CA LEU A 49 1.71 1.99 -11.34
C LEU A 49 2.26 2.66 -10.08
N LEU A 50 1.89 2.14 -8.91
CA LEU A 50 2.37 2.71 -7.66
C LEU A 50 3.89 2.57 -7.53
N ARG A 51 4.44 1.43 -7.97
CA ARG A 51 5.90 1.24 -7.99
C ARG A 51 6.59 2.20 -8.95
N GLN A 52 6.00 2.41 -10.11
CA GLN A 52 6.54 3.38 -11.08
C GLN A 52 6.48 4.79 -10.53
N LEU A 53 5.38 5.15 -9.87
CA LEU A 53 5.25 6.47 -9.26
C LEU A 53 6.34 6.70 -8.23
N ALA A 54 6.59 5.71 -7.37
CA ALA A 54 7.63 5.82 -6.36
C ALA A 54 8.98 6.07 -7.03
N GLU A 55 9.30 5.28 -8.05
CA GLU A 55 10.57 5.41 -8.76
C GLU A 55 10.72 6.79 -9.41
N LYS A 56 9.70 7.23 -10.14
CA LYS A 56 9.78 8.50 -10.87
C LYS A 56 9.71 9.71 -9.95
N LEU A 57 9.09 9.57 -8.79
CA LEU A 57 9.02 10.65 -7.82
C LEU A 57 10.18 10.61 -6.82
N GLY A 58 11.03 9.59 -6.90
CA GLY A 58 12.26 9.54 -6.11
C GLY A 58 12.05 9.16 -4.66
N VAL A 59 11.06 8.33 -4.36
CA VAL A 59 10.80 7.85 -3.00
C VAL A 59 10.74 6.34 -3.00
N GLY A 60 10.87 5.74 -1.82
CA GLY A 60 10.71 4.30 -1.66
C GLY A 60 9.25 3.91 -1.84
N TYR A 61 9.04 2.72 -2.39
CA TYR A 61 7.70 2.22 -2.59
C TYR A 61 6.90 2.21 -1.27
N GLU A 62 7.56 1.87 -0.17
CA GLU A 62 6.91 1.79 1.14
C GLU A 62 6.32 3.12 1.58
N GLU A 63 6.92 4.23 1.19
CA GLU A 63 6.40 5.55 1.54
C GLU A 63 5.02 5.79 0.94
N LEU A 64 4.77 5.24 -0.24
CA LEU A 64 3.48 5.33 -0.88
C LEU A 64 2.56 4.21 -0.44
N GLU A 65 3.09 3.00 -0.31
CA GLU A 65 2.30 1.84 0.07
C GLU A 65 1.59 2.03 1.42
N VAL A 66 2.28 2.63 2.38
CA VAL A 66 1.71 2.82 3.72
C VAL A 66 0.49 3.74 3.70
N LEU A 67 0.35 4.55 2.66
CA LEU A 67 -0.79 5.45 2.51
C LEU A 67 -1.94 4.82 1.73
N ASP A 68 -1.73 3.62 1.20
CA ASP A 68 -2.75 2.88 0.48
C ASP A 68 -3.60 2.12 1.50
N ALA A 69 -4.82 2.58 1.70
CA ALA A 69 -5.70 2.03 2.74
C ALA A 69 -6.48 0.79 2.29
N ARG A 70 -6.20 0.27 1.09
CA ARG A 70 -6.93 -0.89 0.59
C ARG A 70 -6.57 -2.16 1.35
N ALA A 71 -7.59 -2.89 1.77
CA ALA A 71 -7.39 -4.22 2.35
C ALA A 71 -7.34 -5.25 1.21
N PRO A 72 -6.51 -6.29 1.35
CA PRO A 72 -6.42 -7.35 0.32
C PRO A 72 -7.59 -8.33 0.43
N ILE A 73 -8.78 -7.85 0.11
CA ILE A 73 -10.02 -8.58 0.35
C ILE A 73 -10.05 -9.95 -0.34
N GLU A 74 -9.67 -9.99 -1.61
CA GLU A 74 -9.71 -11.26 -2.35
C GLU A 74 -8.76 -12.31 -1.76
N THR A 75 -7.58 -11.88 -1.37
CA THR A 75 -6.61 -12.77 -0.74
C THR A 75 -7.13 -13.26 0.61
N LEU A 76 -7.71 -12.38 1.40
CA LEU A 76 -8.26 -12.77 2.71
C LEU A 76 -9.40 -13.77 2.55
N LYS A 77 -10.28 -13.56 1.59
CA LYS A 77 -11.38 -14.48 1.32
C LYS A 77 -10.86 -15.85 0.91
N ARG A 78 -9.92 -15.87 -0.03
CA ARG A 78 -9.35 -17.12 -0.52
C ARG A 78 -8.68 -17.91 0.61
N ARG A 79 -7.88 -17.24 1.43
CA ARG A 79 -7.18 -17.90 2.53
C ARG A 79 -8.16 -18.40 3.59
N SER A 80 -9.23 -17.66 3.83
CA SER A 80 -10.27 -18.10 4.78
C SER A 80 -10.96 -19.36 4.28
N GLU A 81 -11.20 -19.46 2.98
CA GLU A 81 -11.83 -20.63 2.40
C GLU A 81 -10.91 -21.85 2.45
N GLN A 82 -9.62 -21.62 2.32
CA GLN A 82 -8.63 -22.69 2.34
C GLN A 82 -8.28 -23.16 3.76
N ASN A 83 -8.47 -22.27 4.74
CA ASN A 83 -8.07 -22.56 6.12
C ASN A 83 -9.07 -21.93 7.08
N GLN A 84 -9.88 -22.78 7.72
CA GLN A 84 -10.90 -22.33 8.65
C GLN A 84 -10.32 -21.54 9.83
N VAL A 85 -9.15 -21.94 10.31
CA VAL A 85 -8.51 -21.27 11.43
C VAL A 85 -8.14 -19.84 11.06
N PHE A 86 -7.72 -19.63 9.83
CA PHE A 86 -7.39 -18.29 9.35
C PHE A 86 -8.62 -17.37 9.41
N GLY A 87 -9.76 -17.86 8.90
CA GLY A 87 -11.00 -17.09 8.93
C GLY A 87 -11.47 -16.81 10.35
N TYR A 88 -11.37 -17.81 11.21
CA TYR A 88 -11.73 -17.64 12.62
C TYR A 88 -10.84 -16.59 13.28
N ALA A 89 -9.54 -16.64 13.02
CA ALA A 89 -8.59 -15.68 13.60
C ALA A 89 -8.92 -14.25 13.18
N LEU A 90 -9.26 -14.06 11.90
CA LEU A 90 -9.64 -12.73 11.42
C LEU A 90 -10.90 -12.22 12.13
N ARG A 91 -11.89 -13.09 12.28
CA ARG A 91 -13.13 -12.72 12.96
C ARG A 91 -12.85 -12.34 14.42
N ARG A 92 -12.00 -13.12 15.09
CA ARG A 92 -11.63 -12.83 16.49
C ARG A 92 -10.88 -11.50 16.59
N MET A 93 -10.05 -11.20 15.60
CA MET A 93 -9.31 -9.93 15.57
C MET A 93 -10.28 -8.75 15.52
N VAL A 94 -11.30 -8.85 14.68
CA VAL A 94 -12.31 -7.80 14.55
C VAL A 94 -13.13 -7.68 15.83
N GLU A 95 -13.57 -8.82 16.39
CA GLU A 95 -14.39 -8.84 17.60
C GLU A 95 -13.66 -8.26 18.82
N ASN A 96 -12.37 -8.43 18.88
CA ASN A 96 -11.57 -7.94 20.01
C ASN A 96 -10.98 -6.56 19.77
N ASP A 97 -11.33 -5.93 18.65
CA ASP A 97 -10.91 -4.57 18.34
C ASP A 97 -9.40 -4.37 18.47
N ILE A 98 -8.65 -5.27 17.83
CA ILE A 98 -7.19 -5.19 17.83
C ILE A 98 -6.77 -3.89 17.13
N LYS A 99 -5.97 -3.08 17.82
CA LYS A 99 -5.53 -1.80 17.26
C LYS A 99 -4.50 -2.02 16.16
N PRO A 100 -4.52 -1.19 15.11
CA PRO A 100 -3.57 -1.35 14.01
C PRO A 100 -2.10 -1.33 14.44
N ASP A 101 -1.75 -0.47 15.38
CA ASP A 101 -0.36 -0.39 15.85
C ASP A 101 0.05 -1.63 16.64
N GLU A 102 -0.86 -2.25 17.36
CA GLU A 102 -0.59 -3.51 18.04
C GLU A 102 -0.29 -4.62 17.03
N LEU A 103 -1.10 -4.67 15.97
CA LEU A 103 -0.93 -5.66 14.93
C LEU A 103 0.39 -5.46 14.21
N LEU A 104 0.72 -4.21 13.88
CA LEU A 104 1.99 -3.90 13.22
C LEU A 104 3.18 -4.29 14.09
N LYS A 105 3.12 -4.03 15.39
CA LYS A 105 4.18 -4.42 16.32
C LYS A 105 4.38 -5.92 16.34
N PHE A 106 3.29 -6.67 16.32
CA PHE A 106 3.35 -8.13 16.29
C PHE A 106 4.04 -8.63 15.03
N ILE A 107 3.65 -8.06 13.89
CA ILE A 107 4.21 -8.44 12.60
C ILE A 107 5.70 -8.12 12.54
N GLU A 108 6.08 -6.92 12.95
CA GLU A 108 7.47 -6.48 12.94
C GLU A 108 8.32 -7.32 13.88
N GLY A 109 7.77 -7.68 15.03
CA GLY A 109 8.44 -8.55 15.97
C GLY A 109 8.68 -9.94 15.40
N ARG A 110 7.73 -10.46 14.64
CA ARG A 110 7.87 -11.75 13.99
C ARG A 110 8.94 -11.73 12.91
N GLU A 111 8.96 -10.67 12.14
CA GLU A 111 9.97 -10.54 11.08
C GLU A 111 11.37 -10.53 11.66
N SER A 112 11.58 -9.79 12.75
CA SER A 112 12.86 -9.78 13.45
C SER A 112 13.16 -11.11 14.10
N GLY A 113 12.15 -11.73 14.70
CA GLY A 113 12.28 -13.03 15.37
C GLY A 113 12.62 -14.14 14.39
N ASP A 114 11.99 -14.15 13.24
CA ASP A 114 12.27 -15.15 12.21
C ASP A 114 13.70 -15.05 11.71
N THR A 115 14.18 -13.81 11.51
CA THR A 115 15.56 -13.57 11.12
C THR A 115 16.52 -14.11 12.18
N LYS A 116 16.23 -13.87 13.44
CA LYS A 116 17.06 -14.37 14.54
C LYS A 116 17.06 -15.89 14.61
N ARG A 117 15.92 -16.52 14.39
CA ARG A 117 15.82 -17.98 14.38
C ARG A 117 16.68 -18.59 13.30
N GLU A 118 16.62 -18.02 12.13
CA GLU A 118 17.43 -18.50 11.00
C GLU A 118 18.91 -18.38 11.33
N GLY A 119 19.30 -17.31 11.99
CA GLY A 119 20.67 -17.10 12.39
C GLY A 119 21.16 -18.10 13.42
N LYS A 120 20.27 -18.69 14.19
CA LYS A 120 20.63 -19.66 15.23
C LYS A 120 20.80 -21.06 14.69
N LYS A 121 20.26 -21.33 13.55
CA LYS A 121 20.39 -22.64 12.92
C LYS A 121 21.66 -22.73 12.11
#